data_790f3977af72d85b6d969b05ed722120
#
_entry.id   790f3977af72d85b6d969b05ed722120
#
_cell.length_a   1.000
_cell.length_b   1.000
_cell.length_c   1.000
_cell.angle_alpha   90.00
_cell.angle_beta   90.00
_cell.angle_gamma   90.00
#
_symmetry.space_group_name_H-M   'P 1'
#
loop_
_entity.id
_entity.type
_entity.pdbx_description
1 polymer ?
#
loop_
_entity_poly.entity_id
_entity_poly.type
_entity_poly.pdbx_seq_one_letter_code
_entity_poly.pdbx_strand_id
1 'polypeptide(L)'
;VAGYTYNAVYDLYLTYKADASSILPTNKRWNTAWAVGAGITPSNFAWLKDNKVLTSLNLKASYGVTANLGGVSVSNTVGTFAFAEQAYETSRALNLLSLYNKDLKPEQNVAIDLGLTLELFKRLTLDLNWYNRRTKEALRDVPVPTSPGFTTLKRNIGVLQNRGVEVGVNARILDTYDARLSVGANLAYNDNKVLDLYFTDKLYLDEQSIVPSYEVGKSYDMIWDARWA
;
A
#
# COMPACT_ATOMS: atom_id res chain seq x y z
N VAL A 1 13.31 12.81 10.42
CA VAL A 1 13.90 11.47 10.53
C VAL A 1 14.95 11.49 11.61
N ALA A 2 14.90 10.52 12.51
CA ALA A 2 15.91 10.28 13.55
C ALA A 2 16.36 8.83 13.47
N GLY A 3 17.66 8.60 13.59
CA GLY A 3 18.26 7.27 13.61
C GLY A 3 19.29 7.18 14.73
N TYR A 4 19.36 6.04 15.38
CA TYR A 4 20.35 5.75 16.42
C TYR A 4 20.89 4.35 16.23
N THR A 5 22.20 4.24 16.16
CA THR A 5 22.91 2.96 16.09
C THR A 5 23.82 2.81 17.30
N TYR A 6 23.72 1.67 17.97
CA TYR A 6 24.54 1.34 19.14
C TYR A 6 25.40 0.12 18.87
N ASN A 7 26.72 0.28 19.05
CA ASN A 7 27.77 -0.74 18.86
C ASN A 7 27.71 -1.44 17.49
N ALA A 8 27.14 -0.80 16.45
CA ALA A 8 26.89 -1.42 15.15
C ALA A 8 26.08 -2.73 15.23
N VAL A 9 25.37 -2.95 16.33
CA VAL A 9 24.53 -4.14 16.62
C VAL A 9 23.06 -3.79 16.62
N TYR A 10 22.72 -2.68 17.27
CA TYR A 10 21.31 -2.26 17.43
C TYR A 10 21.09 -1.00 16.64
N ASP A 11 20.05 -1.01 15.82
CA ASP A 11 19.59 0.13 15.04
C ASP A 11 18.16 0.47 15.44
N LEU A 12 17.89 1.74 15.63
CA LEU A 12 16.55 2.29 15.85
C LEU A 12 16.36 3.46 14.91
N TYR A 13 15.22 3.53 14.24
CA TYR A 13 14.88 4.66 13.40
C TYR A 13 13.42 5.08 13.58
N LEU A 14 13.22 6.37 13.51
CA LEU A 14 11.93 7.02 13.59
C LEU A 14 11.79 8.02 12.45
N THR A 15 10.70 7.92 11.73
CA THR A 15 10.33 8.88 10.69
C THR A 15 8.99 9.48 11.03
N TYR A 16 8.88 10.80 10.92
CA TYR A 16 7.62 11.53 11.03
C TYR A 16 7.55 12.56 9.90
N LYS A 17 6.40 12.61 9.23
CA LYS A 17 6.11 13.55 8.16
C LYS A 17 4.68 14.04 8.33
N ALA A 18 4.46 15.34 8.17
CA ALA A 18 3.14 15.93 8.11
C ALA A 18 3.04 16.73 6.81
N ASP A 19 2.05 16.40 6.02
CA ASP A 19 1.75 17.05 4.74
C ASP A 19 0.35 17.65 4.78
N ALA A 20 0.15 18.78 4.14
CA ALA A 20 -1.17 19.36 3.92
C ALA A 20 -1.48 19.40 2.43
N SER A 21 -2.68 18.97 2.05
CA SER A 21 -3.16 19.04 0.68
C SER A 21 -4.36 19.96 0.56
N SER A 22 -4.29 20.90 -0.38
CA SER A 22 -5.42 21.78 -0.70
C SER A 22 -6.57 21.09 -1.43
N ILE A 23 -6.34 19.86 -1.93
CA ILE A 23 -7.35 19.02 -2.57
C ILE A 23 -8.44 18.61 -1.57
N LEU A 24 -8.08 18.43 -0.31
CA LEU A 24 -9.00 18.01 0.74
C LEU A 24 -9.73 19.21 1.39
N PRO A 25 -10.91 18.99 1.97
CA PRO A 25 -11.60 19.96 2.78
C PRO A 25 -10.73 20.50 3.91
N THR A 26 -10.92 21.75 4.31
CA THR A 26 -10.05 22.47 5.26
C THR A 26 -9.80 21.70 6.58
N ASN A 27 -10.81 21.01 7.09
CA ASN A 27 -10.74 20.22 8.32
C ASN A 27 -10.05 18.85 8.15
N LYS A 28 -9.72 18.43 6.92
CA LYS A 28 -9.10 17.11 6.60
C LYS A 28 -7.80 17.25 5.80
N ARG A 29 -7.25 18.46 5.68
CA ARG A 29 -6.06 18.75 4.83
C ARG A 29 -4.78 18.12 5.32
N TRP A 30 -4.64 17.99 6.63
CA TRP A 30 -3.42 17.49 7.23
C TRP A 30 -3.37 15.98 7.23
N ASN A 31 -2.31 15.44 6.68
CA ASN A 31 -2.01 14.01 6.66
C ASN A 31 -0.70 13.79 7.40
N THR A 32 -0.69 12.83 8.31
CA THR A 32 0.49 12.44 9.03
C THR A 32 0.94 11.06 8.60
N ALA A 33 2.22 10.93 8.31
CA ALA A 33 2.89 9.67 8.07
C ALA A 33 3.99 9.49 9.10
N TRP A 34 4.10 8.32 9.68
CA TRP A 34 5.14 8.00 10.63
C TRP A 34 5.53 6.53 10.54
N ALA A 35 6.77 6.25 10.86
CA ALA A 35 7.27 4.89 10.93
C ALA A 35 8.31 4.76 12.04
N VAL A 36 8.28 3.64 12.72
CA VAL A 36 9.31 3.19 13.65
C VAL A 36 9.85 1.87 13.17
N GLY A 37 11.16 1.71 13.27
CA GLY A 37 11.79 0.45 12.96
C GLY A 37 12.98 0.20 13.85
N ALA A 38 13.25 -1.08 14.05
CA ALA A 38 14.38 -1.55 14.81
C ALA A 38 15.12 -2.63 14.02
N GLY A 39 16.42 -2.66 14.17
CA GLY A 39 17.31 -3.67 13.60
C GLY A 39 18.24 -4.23 14.67
N ILE A 40 18.62 -5.47 14.47
CA ILE A 40 19.69 -6.12 15.25
C ILE A 40 20.60 -6.87 14.29
N THR A 41 21.90 -6.71 14.47
CA THR A 41 22.94 -7.41 13.71
C THR A 41 23.75 -8.31 14.65
N PRO A 42 23.22 -9.52 14.99
CA PRO A 42 23.87 -10.40 15.94
C PRO A 42 25.28 -10.85 15.54
N SER A 43 25.56 -10.88 14.22
CA SER A 43 26.91 -11.20 13.72
C SER A 43 28.00 -10.24 14.21
N ASN A 44 27.61 -9.04 14.70
CA ASN A 44 28.55 -8.07 15.26
C ASN A 44 28.82 -8.24 16.76
N PHE A 45 28.13 -9.19 17.43
CA PHE A 45 28.49 -9.55 18.80
C PHE A 45 29.88 -10.15 18.87
N ALA A 46 30.64 -9.84 19.92
CA ALA A 46 32.02 -10.28 20.08
C ALA A 46 32.19 -11.82 19.99
N TRP A 47 31.21 -12.59 20.47
CA TRP A 47 31.22 -14.04 20.45
C TRP A 47 30.86 -14.66 19.08
N LEU A 48 30.27 -13.87 18.15
CA LEU A 48 29.84 -14.34 16.83
C LEU A 48 30.67 -13.75 15.70
N LYS A 49 31.39 -12.66 15.95
CA LYS A 49 32.09 -11.85 14.95
C LYS A 49 33.11 -12.64 14.11
N ASP A 50 33.74 -13.64 14.70
CA ASP A 50 34.78 -14.46 14.05
C ASP A 50 34.24 -15.81 13.54
N ASN A 51 32.91 -15.97 13.47
CA ASN A 51 32.31 -17.20 13.00
C ASN A 51 32.52 -17.37 11.48
N LYS A 52 33.15 -18.48 11.10
CA LYS A 52 33.47 -18.77 9.70
C LYS A 52 32.24 -19.23 8.88
N VAL A 53 31.22 -19.73 9.56
CA VAL A 53 29.99 -20.24 8.92
C VAL A 53 28.97 -19.09 8.77
N LEU A 54 28.63 -18.45 9.89
CA LEU A 54 27.70 -17.32 9.93
C LEU A 54 28.47 -16.03 9.74
N THR A 55 28.50 -15.52 8.52
CA THR A 55 29.24 -14.30 8.18
C THR A 55 28.49 -13.05 8.55
N SER A 56 27.18 -13.03 8.28
CA SER A 56 26.32 -11.91 8.60
C SER A 56 24.93 -12.41 8.95
N LEU A 57 24.34 -11.82 9.98
CA LEU A 57 22.95 -12.01 10.38
C LEU A 57 22.38 -10.64 10.71
N ASN A 58 21.34 -10.24 9.99
CA ASN A 58 20.64 -8.99 10.22
C ASN A 58 19.14 -9.26 10.32
N LEU A 59 18.53 -8.80 11.39
CA LEU A 59 17.09 -8.87 11.64
C LEU A 59 16.54 -7.45 11.66
N LYS A 60 15.43 -7.21 10.98
CA LYS A 60 14.78 -5.91 10.91
C LYS A 60 13.29 -6.08 11.15
N ALA A 61 12.72 -5.13 11.87
CA ALA A 61 11.28 -5.01 12.05
C ALA A 61 10.89 -3.56 11.88
N SER A 62 9.79 -3.29 11.17
CA SER A 62 9.25 -1.94 11.05
C SER A 62 7.72 -1.95 11.12
N TYR A 63 7.20 -0.85 11.66
CA TYR A 63 5.79 -0.52 11.68
C TYR A 63 5.62 0.93 11.26
N GLY A 64 4.69 1.17 10.34
CA GLY A 64 4.45 2.52 9.85
C GLY A 64 3.06 2.75 9.33
N VAL A 65 2.69 4.03 9.29
CA VAL A 65 1.45 4.51 8.70
C VAL A 65 1.80 5.59 7.70
N THR A 66 1.33 5.43 6.47
CA THR A 66 1.46 6.44 5.41
C THR A 66 0.09 6.83 4.88
N ALA A 67 -0.07 8.08 4.50
CA ALA A 67 -1.28 8.57 3.86
C ALA A 67 -1.05 8.73 2.34
N ASN A 68 -2.06 8.38 1.55
CA ASN A 68 -2.05 8.49 0.11
C ASN A 68 -3.31 9.19 -0.39
N LEU A 69 -3.13 10.13 -1.33
CA LEU A 69 -4.20 10.86 -2.00
C LEU A 69 -4.25 10.52 -3.51
N GLY A 70 -3.64 9.41 -3.92
CA GLY A 70 -3.60 8.99 -5.31
C GLY A 70 -5.00 8.93 -5.94
N GLY A 71 -5.16 9.57 -7.10
CA GLY A 71 -6.41 9.56 -7.83
C GLY A 71 -7.52 10.46 -7.27
N VAL A 72 -7.23 11.34 -6.31
CA VAL A 72 -8.16 12.39 -5.85
C VAL A 72 -7.85 13.71 -6.56
N SER A 73 -8.86 14.32 -7.13
CA SER A 73 -8.82 15.66 -7.72
C SER A 73 -9.64 16.65 -6.88
N VAL A 74 -9.46 17.94 -7.13
CA VAL A 74 -10.25 19.00 -6.49
C VAL A 74 -11.75 18.80 -6.75
N SER A 75 -12.11 18.37 -7.96
CA SER A 75 -13.50 18.10 -8.34
C SER A 75 -14.16 16.95 -7.56
N ASN A 76 -13.37 16.07 -6.94
CA ASN A 76 -13.91 15.01 -6.09
C ASN A 76 -14.33 15.52 -4.71
N THR A 77 -13.81 16.66 -4.25
CA THR A 77 -14.03 17.21 -2.91
C THR A 77 -14.81 18.54 -2.91
N VAL A 78 -14.74 19.26 -4.01
CA VAL A 78 -15.42 20.56 -4.21
C VAL A 78 -16.22 20.50 -5.50
N GLY A 79 -17.50 20.87 -5.44
CA GLY A 79 -18.34 20.95 -6.63
C GLY A 79 -17.75 21.90 -7.66
N THR A 80 -17.56 21.42 -8.87
CA THR A 80 -17.13 22.23 -10.02
C THR A 80 -18.32 22.47 -10.94
N PHE A 81 -18.45 23.69 -11.41
CA PHE A 81 -19.57 24.11 -12.25
C PHE A 81 -19.04 24.76 -13.54
N ALA A 82 -19.76 24.55 -14.61
CA ALA A 82 -19.57 25.30 -15.88
C ALA A 82 -20.85 25.99 -16.28
N PHE A 83 -20.70 27.08 -17.02
CA PHE A 83 -21.85 27.69 -17.68
C PHE A 83 -22.37 26.75 -18.79
N ALA A 84 -23.67 26.57 -18.85
CA ALA A 84 -24.31 25.88 -19.97
C ALA A 84 -24.00 26.59 -21.28
N GLU A 85 -23.72 25.82 -22.35
CA GLU A 85 -23.47 26.38 -23.68
C GLU A 85 -24.71 27.08 -24.23
N GLN A 86 -25.90 26.60 -23.90
CA GLN A 86 -27.16 27.19 -24.30
C GLN A 86 -27.72 28.02 -23.14
N ALA A 87 -27.98 29.27 -23.40
CA ALA A 87 -28.68 30.15 -22.47
C ALA A 87 -30.20 30.04 -22.71
N TYR A 88 -30.97 30.03 -21.63
CA TYR A 88 -32.41 30.24 -21.73
C TYR A 88 -32.69 31.72 -21.69
N GLU A 89 -33.12 32.27 -22.81
CA GLU A 89 -33.24 33.74 -23.03
C GLU A 89 -31.94 34.49 -22.76
N THR A 90 -31.90 35.31 -21.72
CA THR A 90 -30.72 36.11 -21.30
C THR A 90 -29.97 35.51 -20.11
N SER A 91 -30.47 34.38 -19.56
CA SER A 91 -29.94 33.77 -18.34
C SER A 91 -29.03 32.57 -18.66
N ARG A 92 -27.80 32.61 -18.18
CA ARG A 92 -26.88 31.46 -18.27
C ARG A 92 -27.13 30.51 -17.12
N ALA A 93 -27.41 29.24 -17.41
CA ALA A 93 -27.47 28.19 -16.41
C ALA A 93 -26.08 27.72 -16.01
N LEU A 94 -25.95 27.23 -14.78
CA LEU A 94 -24.77 26.57 -14.27
C LEU A 94 -25.03 25.05 -14.21
N ASN A 95 -24.16 24.32 -14.88
CA ASN A 95 -24.17 22.87 -14.84
C ASN A 95 -23.10 22.36 -13.87
N LEU A 96 -23.45 21.44 -12.96
CA LEU A 96 -22.50 20.71 -12.16
C LEU A 96 -21.72 19.76 -13.08
N LEU A 97 -20.39 19.75 -13.01
CA LEU A 97 -19.52 18.94 -13.88
C LEU A 97 -19.22 17.58 -13.30
N SER A 98 -19.24 17.42 -11.98
CA SER A 98 -18.96 16.15 -11.30
C SER A 98 -19.63 16.11 -9.92
N LEU A 99 -20.02 14.93 -9.48
CA LEU A 99 -20.37 14.74 -8.08
C LEU A 99 -19.12 14.88 -7.22
N TYR A 100 -19.31 15.47 -6.05
CA TYR A 100 -18.24 15.67 -5.09
C TYR A 100 -18.61 15.11 -3.71
N ASN A 101 -17.59 14.70 -2.96
CA ASN A 101 -17.73 14.15 -1.62
C ASN A 101 -16.92 14.97 -0.62
N LYS A 102 -17.61 15.73 0.21
CA LYS A 102 -16.99 16.55 1.28
C LYS A 102 -16.37 15.71 2.41
N ASP A 103 -16.75 14.44 2.49
CA ASP A 103 -16.30 13.53 3.55
C ASP A 103 -15.14 12.65 3.13
N LEU A 104 -14.60 12.88 1.94
CA LEU A 104 -13.46 12.14 1.42
C LEU A 104 -12.25 12.26 2.36
N LYS A 105 -11.64 11.12 2.66
CA LYS A 105 -10.44 11.00 3.47
C LYS A 105 -9.31 10.42 2.64
N PRO A 106 -8.05 10.71 2.97
CA PRO A 106 -6.91 10.03 2.35
C PRO A 106 -6.91 8.54 2.71
N GLU A 107 -6.44 7.71 1.79
CA GLU A 107 -6.11 6.33 2.10
C GLU A 107 -4.98 6.28 3.13
N GLN A 108 -5.09 5.37 4.08
CA GLN A 108 -4.04 5.11 5.07
C GLN A 108 -3.48 3.71 4.86
N ASN A 109 -2.20 3.63 4.56
CA ASN A 109 -1.48 2.37 4.48
C ASN A 109 -0.76 2.11 5.80
N VAL A 110 -1.22 1.11 6.54
CA VAL A 110 -0.60 0.59 7.76
C VAL A 110 0.22 -0.62 7.38
N ALA A 111 1.52 -0.56 7.59
CA ALA A 111 2.45 -1.62 7.22
C ALA A 111 3.20 -2.17 8.42
N ILE A 112 3.35 -3.49 8.45
CA ILE A 112 4.28 -4.22 9.32
C ILE A 112 5.19 -5.00 8.39
N ASP A 113 6.49 -4.81 8.51
CA ASP A 113 7.48 -5.52 7.71
C ASP A 113 8.52 -6.16 8.67
N LEU A 114 8.84 -7.44 8.44
CA LEU A 114 9.88 -8.18 9.14
C LEU A 114 10.87 -8.71 8.12
N GLY A 115 12.14 -8.44 8.33
CA GLY A 115 13.21 -8.85 7.43
C GLY A 115 14.30 -9.63 8.16
N LEU A 116 14.80 -10.65 7.50
CA LEU A 116 15.97 -11.43 7.91
C LEU A 116 16.91 -11.51 6.72
N THR A 117 18.15 -11.07 6.90
CA THR A 117 19.24 -11.30 5.95
C THR A 117 20.31 -12.15 6.63
N LEU A 118 20.60 -13.28 6.01
CA LEU A 118 21.56 -14.26 6.49
C LEU A 118 22.64 -14.46 5.43
N GLU A 119 23.90 -14.30 5.80
CA GLU A 119 25.03 -14.65 4.94
C GLU A 119 25.84 -15.79 5.57
N LEU A 120 26.01 -16.86 4.81
CA LEU A 120 26.77 -18.06 5.20
C LEU A 120 28.01 -18.23 4.32
N PHE A 121 29.12 -18.59 4.96
CA PHE A 121 30.40 -18.93 4.32
C PHE A 121 30.93 -17.82 3.38
N LYS A 122 30.46 -16.57 3.51
CA LYS A 122 30.70 -15.46 2.56
C LYS A 122 30.30 -15.77 1.11
N ARG A 123 29.44 -16.77 0.91
CA ARG A 123 29.05 -17.27 -0.41
C ARG A 123 27.54 -17.42 -0.61
N LEU A 124 26.80 -17.69 0.43
CA LEU A 124 25.35 -17.88 0.35
C LEU A 124 24.66 -16.77 1.11
N THR A 125 23.86 -15.98 0.42
CA THR A 125 22.97 -14.98 1.01
C THR A 125 21.54 -15.45 0.90
N LEU A 126 20.83 -15.41 2.02
CA LEU A 126 19.39 -15.67 2.13
C LEU A 126 18.71 -14.42 2.67
N ASP A 127 17.74 -13.92 1.93
CA ASP A 127 16.88 -12.82 2.32
C ASP A 127 15.45 -13.32 2.49
N LEU A 128 14.89 -13.12 3.68
CA LEU A 128 13.51 -13.46 4.01
C LEU A 128 12.79 -12.19 4.43
N ASN A 129 11.70 -11.86 3.77
CA ASN A 129 10.85 -10.74 4.13
C ASN A 129 9.42 -11.23 4.32
N TRP A 130 8.83 -10.87 5.43
CA TRP A 130 7.40 -11.03 5.69
C TRP A 130 6.77 -9.65 5.83
N TYR A 131 5.61 -9.44 5.21
CA TYR A 131 4.90 -8.19 5.32
C TYR A 131 3.39 -8.40 5.53
N ASN A 132 2.78 -7.42 6.19
CA ASN A 132 1.34 -7.31 6.32
C ASN A 132 0.96 -5.83 6.18
N ARG A 133 0.33 -5.49 5.08
CA ARG A 133 -0.06 -4.13 4.71
C ARG A 133 -1.57 -4.03 4.65
N ARG A 134 -2.14 -3.05 5.35
CA ARG A 134 -3.57 -2.77 5.34
C ARG A 134 -3.81 -1.37 4.81
N THR A 135 -4.54 -1.27 3.71
CA THR A 135 -5.04 -0.01 3.17
C THR A 135 -6.40 0.26 3.78
N LYS A 136 -6.47 1.19 4.72
CA LYS A 136 -7.71 1.71 5.29
C LYS A 136 -8.20 2.88 4.46
N GLU A 137 -9.53 3.13 4.49
CA GLU A 137 -10.17 4.19 3.74
C GLU A 137 -9.88 4.09 2.23
N ALA A 138 -9.82 2.85 1.68
CA ALA A 138 -9.54 2.61 0.27
C ALA A 138 -10.47 3.42 -0.62
N LEU A 139 -9.91 4.15 -1.59
CA LEU A 139 -10.63 5.07 -2.46
C LEU A 139 -11.01 4.40 -3.77
N ARG A 140 -12.32 4.42 -4.10
CA ARG A 140 -12.83 3.92 -5.39
C ARG A 140 -13.95 4.82 -5.90
N ASP A 141 -14.15 4.79 -7.20
CA ASP A 141 -15.31 5.35 -7.85
C ASP A 141 -16.44 4.33 -7.74
N VAL A 142 -17.50 4.69 -7.02
CA VAL A 142 -18.65 3.83 -6.72
C VAL A 142 -19.83 4.27 -7.56
N PRO A 143 -20.56 3.37 -8.22
CA PRO A 143 -21.79 3.71 -8.96
C PRO A 143 -22.80 4.40 -8.06
N VAL A 144 -23.50 5.34 -8.63
CA VAL A 144 -24.62 6.06 -7.99
C VAL A 144 -25.80 6.06 -8.94
N PRO A 145 -27.05 6.15 -8.42
CA PRO A 145 -28.23 6.29 -9.27
C PRO A 145 -28.05 7.44 -10.28
N THR A 146 -28.38 7.20 -11.53
CA THR A 146 -28.14 8.14 -12.63
C THR A 146 -29.05 9.35 -12.65
N SER A 147 -30.03 9.43 -11.75
CA SER A 147 -30.97 10.55 -11.63
C SER A 147 -30.33 11.95 -11.55
N PRO A 148 -29.15 12.15 -10.92
CA PRO A 148 -28.47 13.46 -10.96
C PRO A 148 -27.65 13.71 -12.23
N GLY A 149 -27.64 12.79 -13.21
CA GLY A 149 -26.87 12.91 -14.44
C GLY A 149 -25.41 12.45 -14.34
N PHE A 150 -25.02 11.75 -13.25
CA PHE A 150 -23.69 11.20 -13.03
C PHE A 150 -23.78 9.71 -12.76
N THR A 151 -22.73 8.99 -13.10
CA THR A 151 -22.67 7.53 -12.96
C THR A 151 -21.86 7.07 -11.76
N THR A 152 -20.90 7.88 -11.31
CA THR A 152 -19.98 7.50 -10.24
C THR A 152 -19.72 8.62 -9.24
N LEU A 153 -19.41 8.23 -8.01
CA LEU A 153 -18.96 9.12 -6.94
C LEU A 153 -17.72 8.49 -6.27
N LYS A 154 -16.67 9.28 -6.08
CA LYS A 154 -15.49 8.83 -5.33
C LYS A 154 -15.80 8.72 -3.84
N ARG A 155 -15.56 7.53 -3.26
CA ARG A 155 -15.83 7.22 -1.85
C ARG A 155 -14.71 6.39 -1.24
N ASN A 156 -14.59 6.50 0.08
CA ASN A 156 -13.82 5.55 0.87
C ASN A 156 -14.68 4.30 1.07
N ILE A 157 -14.22 3.15 0.56
CA ILE A 157 -15.06 1.95 0.47
C ILE A 157 -14.80 0.94 1.58
N GLY A 158 -13.63 0.93 2.23
CA GLY A 158 -13.34 -0.08 3.23
C GLY A 158 -11.87 -0.30 3.50
N VAL A 159 -11.55 -1.53 3.90
CA VAL A 159 -10.21 -1.96 4.30
C VAL A 159 -9.77 -3.14 3.44
N LEU A 160 -8.64 -2.95 2.76
CA LEU A 160 -7.98 -3.98 1.97
C LEU A 160 -6.70 -4.45 2.70
N GLN A 161 -6.34 -5.71 2.57
CA GLN A 161 -5.13 -6.28 3.14
C GLN A 161 -4.30 -6.96 2.07
N ASN A 162 -2.98 -6.78 2.15
CA ASN A 162 -1.97 -7.55 1.44
C ASN A 162 -0.99 -8.11 2.47
N ARG A 163 -0.77 -9.41 2.47
CA ARG A 163 0.24 -10.05 3.29
C ARG A 163 1.01 -11.06 2.47
N GLY A 164 2.28 -11.19 2.75
CA GLY A 164 3.09 -12.09 1.95
C GLY A 164 4.44 -12.39 2.56
N VAL A 165 5.13 -13.28 1.86
CA VAL A 165 6.49 -13.69 2.15
C VAL A 165 7.30 -13.60 0.86
N GLU A 166 8.48 -13.02 0.97
CA GLU A 166 9.46 -12.97 -0.12
C GLU A 166 10.73 -13.68 0.34
N VAL A 167 11.25 -14.52 -0.52
CA VAL A 167 12.48 -15.29 -0.28
C VAL A 167 13.44 -15.02 -1.43
N GLY A 168 14.60 -14.49 -1.10
CA GLY A 168 15.72 -14.32 -2.03
C GLY A 168 16.87 -15.24 -1.63
N VAL A 169 17.45 -15.92 -2.59
CA VAL A 169 18.64 -16.75 -2.41
C VAL A 169 19.66 -16.34 -3.44
N ASN A 170 20.89 -16.08 -3.01
CA ASN A 170 22.02 -15.83 -3.90
C ASN A 170 23.22 -16.66 -3.44
N ALA A 171 23.73 -17.52 -4.33
CA ALA A 171 24.88 -18.38 -4.07
C ALA A 171 26.04 -18.03 -5.00
N ARG A 172 27.19 -17.70 -4.42
CA ARG A 172 28.46 -17.51 -5.14
C ARG A 172 29.13 -18.86 -5.27
N ILE A 173 28.95 -19.52 -6.43
CA ILE A 173 29.44 -20.86 -6.71
C ILE A 173 30.96 -20.85 -6.93
N LEU A 174 31.43 -19.91 -7.74
CA LEU A 174 32.83 -19.75 -8.09
C LEU A 174 33.23 -18.29 -7.85
N ASP A 175 34.35 -18.09 -7.17
CA ASP A 175 34.93 -16.78 -6.94
C ASP A 175 36.47 -16.94 -6.93
N THR A 176 37.05 -16.92 -8.13
CA THR A 176 38.51 -17.02 -8.37
C THR A 176 38.99 -15.74 -9.02
N TYR A 177 40.30 -15.60 -9.18
CA TYR A 177 40.92 -14.43 -9.86
C TYR A 177 40.38 -14.29 -11.30
N ASP A 178 40.29 -15.42 -12.03
CA ASP A 178 39.95 -15.44 -13.46
C ASP A 178 38.47 -15.63 -13.74
N ALA A 179 37.66 -16.13 -12.79
CA ALA A 179 36.26 -16.43 -13.01
C ALA A 179 35.38 -16.24 -11.77
N ARG A 180 34.20 -15.67 -11.98
CA ARG A 180 33.15 -15.51 -10.97
C ARG A 180 31.82 -16.03 -11.48
N LEU A 181 31.19 -16.91 -10.72
CA LEU A 181 29.87 -17.44 -11.01
C LEU A 181 28.98 -17.29 -9.78
N SER A 182 27.85 -16.61 -9.95
CA SER A 182 26.81 -16.47 -8.95
C SER A 182 25.47 -16.92 -9.53
N VAL A 183 24.67 -17.61 -8.73
CA VAL A 183 23.32 -18.08 -9.08
C VAL A 183 22.37 -17.53 -8.03
N GLY A 184 21.26 -16.93 -8.50
CA GLY A 184 20.22 -16.36 -7.63
C GLY A 184 18.84 -16.84 -8.03
N ALA A 185 17.95 -16.94 -7.03
CA ALA A 185 16.55 -17.24 -7.22
C ALA A 185 15.71 -16.39 -6.25
N ASN A 186 14.54 -15.95 -6.70
CA ASN A 186 13.58 -15.21 -5.88
C ASN A 186 12.23 -15.89 -5.96
N LEU A 187 11.56 -16.01 -4.82
CA LEU A 187 10.20 -16.49 -4.68
C LEU A 187 9.39 -15.48 -3.89
N ALA A 188 8.19 -15.15 -4.37
CA ALA A 188 7.26 -14.28 -3.64
C ALA A 188 5.89 -14.95 -3.59
N TYR A 189 5.28 -14.92 -2.41
CA TYR A 189 3.89 -15.31 -2.20
C TYR A 189 3.13 -14.13 -1.60
N ASN A 190 2.02 -13.75 -2.22
CA ASN A 190 1.14 -12.68 -1.76
C ASN A 190 -0.29 -13.20 -1.64
N ASP A 191 -0.91 -12.94 -0.50
CA ASP A 191 -2.33 -13.17 -0.23
C ASP A 191 -2.99 -11.81 0.01
N ASN A 192 -3.98 -11.48 -0.83
CA ASN A 192 -4.74 -10.24 -0.70
C ASN A 192 -6.19 -10.54 -0.30
N LYS A 193 -6.79 -9.65 0.46
CA LYS A 193 -8.13 -9.83 0.97
C LYS A 193 -8.85 -8.51 1.21
N VAL A 194 -10.15 -8.49 0.91
CA VAL A 194 -11.06 -7.45 1.39
C VAL A 194 -11.41 -7.78 2.84
N LEU A 195 -11.02 -6.93 3.80
CA LEU A 195 -11.32 -7.14 5.21
C LEU A 195 -12.68 -6.58 5.61
N ASP A 196 -13.04 -5.44 5.04
CA ASP A 196 -14.26 -4.72 5.39
C ASP A 196 -14.69 -3.82 4.23
N LEU A 197 -15.98 -3.70 4.02
CA LEU A 197 -16.61 -2.72 3.13
C LEU A 197 -17.63 -1.94 3.96
N TYR A 198 -17.46 -0.63 4.10
CA TYR A 198 -18.21 0.22 5.04
C TYR A 198 -19.71 0.28 4.79
N PHE A 199 -20.17 -0.10 3.61
CA PHE A 199 -21.57 0.08 3.22
C PHE A 199 -22.29 -1.21 2.85
N THR A 200 -21.56 -2.29 2.58
CA THR A 200 -22.10 -3.55 2.07
C THR A 200 -21.07 -4.67 2.17
N ASP A 201 -21.51 -5.91 2.18
CA ASP A 201 -20.60 -7.07 2.10
C ASP A 201 -20.11 -7.34 0.68
N LYS A 202 -20.82 -6.82 -0.33
CA LYS A 202 -20.50 -6.96 -1.75
C LYS A 202 -20.62 -5.63 -2.47
N LEU A 203 -19.57 -5.20 -3.15
CA LEU A 203 -19.55 -3.96 -3.91
C LEU A 203 -19.43 -4.27 -5.42
N TYR A 204 -20.34 -3.74 -6.19
CA TYR A 204 -20.36 -3.79 -7.64
C TYR A 204 -19.93 -2.43 -8.17
N LEU A 205 -18.84 -2.39 -8.96
CA LEU A 205 -18.36 -1.17 -9.61
C LEU A 205 -18.96 -0.96 -11.00
N ASP A 206 -19.58 -2.01 -11.55
CA ASP A 206 -20.35 -1.97 -12.76
C ASP A 206 -21.80 -2.38 -12.44
N GLU A 207 -22.75 -1.50 -12.72
CA GLU A 207 -24.18 -1.74 -12.46
C GLU A 207 -24.76 -2.89 -13.31
N GLN A 208 -24.14 -3.21 -14.43
CA GLN A 208 -24.54 -4.31 -15.31
C GLN A 208 -23.89 -5.64 -14.93
N SER A 209 -22.92 -5.62 -14.03
CA SER A 209 -22.23 -6.84 -13.59
C SER A 209 -23.07 -7.64 -12.61
N ILE A 210 -23.22 -8.93 -12.88
CA ILE A 210 -23.85 -9.90 -11.97
C ILE A 210 -22.87 -10.40 -10.89
N VAL A 211 -21.58 -10.09 -11.01
CA VAL A 211 -20.53 -10.49 -10.09
C VAL A 211 -19.97 -9.29 -9.33
N PRO A 212 -19.72 -9.41 -8.02
CA PRO A 212 -19.19 -8.31 -7.24
C PRO A 212 -17.75 -8.01 -7.63
N SER A 213 -17.38 -6.72 -7.70
CA SER A 213 -16.00 -6.29 -7.87
C SER A 213 -15.18 -6.49 -6.58
N TYR A 214 -15.84 -6.36 -5.43
CA TYR A 214 -15.26 -6.63 -4.11
C TYR A 214 -16.27 -7.37 -3.24
N GLU A 215 -15.80 -8.38 -2.53
CA GLU A 215 -16.60 -9.13 -1.54
C GLU A 215 -15.77 -9.32 -0.26
N VAL A 216 -16.35 -9.03 0.89
CA VAL A 216 -15.69 -9.20 2.19
C VAL A 216 -15.23 -10.63 2.37
N GLY A 217 -13.98 -10.81 2.79
CA GLY A 217 -13.36 -12.11 2.98
C GLY A 217 -12.75 -12.73 1.74
N LYS A 218 -12.94 -12.15 0.56
CA LYS A 218 -12.37 -12.63 -0.71
C LYS A 218 -11.18 -11.80 -1.15
N SER A 219 -10.40 -12.34 -2.09
CA SER A 219 -9.36 -11.59 -2.79
C SER A 219 -9.99 -10.47 -3.61
N TYR A 220 -9.38 -9.30 -3.64
CA TYR A 220 -9.82 -8.21 -4.52
C TYR A 220 -9.34 -8.38 -5.98
N ASP A 221 -8.43 -9.32 -6.24
CA ASP A 221 -7.97 -9.70 -7.58
C ASP A 221 -8.67 -10.99 -8.08
N MET A 222 -9.79 -11.38 -7.46
CA MET A 222 -10.51 -12.59 -7.82
C MET A 222 -11.11 -12.45 -9.21
N ILE A 223 -10.83 -13.42 -10.07
CA ILE A 223 -11.51 -13.59 -11.35
C ILE A 223 -12.76 -14.41 -11.09
N TRP A 224 -13.90 -13.82 -11.37
CA TRP A 224 -15.19 -14.48 -11.29
C TRP A 224 -15.52 -15.12 -12.64
N ASP A 225 -15.90 -16.37 -12.63
CA ASP A 225 -16.40 -17.08 -13.81
C ASP A 225 -17.84 -17.57 -13.56
N ALA A 226 -18.72 -17.39 -14.54
CA ALA A 226 -20.07 -17.93 -14.51
C ALA A 226 -20.00 -19.42 -14.89
N ARG A 227 -20.32 -20.29 -13.93
CA ARG A 227 -20.53 -21.70 -14.28
C ARG A 227 -21.81 -21.82 -15.09
N TRP A 228 -21.68 -22.28 -16.31
CA TRP A 228 -22.83 -22.72 -17.11
C TRP A 228 -23.44 -23.96 -16.44
N ALA A 229 -24.72 -23.91 -16.17
CA ALA A 229 -25.49 -25.03 -15.62
C ALA A 229 -25.80 -26.06 -16.71
#